data_22f1cb0e7d51f912dd48cbdfb2a35227
#
_entry.id   22f1cb0e7d51f912dd48cbdfb2a35227
#
_cell.length_a   1.000
_cell.length_b   1.000
_cell.length_c   1.000
_cell.angle_alpha   90.00
_cell.angle_beta   90.00
_cell.angle_gamma   90.00
#
_symmetry.space_group_name_H-M   'P 1'
#
loop_
_entity.id
_entity.type
_entity.pdbx_description
1 polymer ?
#
loop_
_entity_poly.entity_id
_entity_poly.type
_entity_poly.pdbx_seq_one_letter_code
_entity_poly.pdbx_strand_id
1 'polypeptide(L)'
;FAIHPLTGEKLPIWVANFVLMHYGTGAVMAVPAHDQRDFEFAQKYSLPIKQVIAPLADEEIDLTKQAFVEHGKLVNSAEFDGLDFDGAFNGIADKLEKLGVGKRQVNYRLRDWGVSRQRYWGAPIPMLTLPNGETVPAPIEDLPIILPEDVVMDGVKSPIKADPNWAKTTFNGEPALKETDTFDTFMESSWYYARYTSPSYAEGMLDKDEANYWLPVDQYIGGIEHATMHLLYFRFFHKLLRDAGFVTSDEPAQKLLCQGMVLADAFYYTSPTNERIWVSPTQVTLERDEKGRIIKATDPEGRELVHTGMTKMSKSKNNGIDPQEMVEKYGADTVRLFMMFASPAEMTLEWQESGVEGAKRFLGRVWNLVYEYSQNPAKTALDVTALSADQKALRRDVHKTIAKVSDDIGRRQTFNTAIAAVMELMNKLTRAPLESEQDRAVMAEALSAVVRMLYPITPHICFELWKALGNESNIDHAEWVK
;
A
#
# COMPACT_ATOMS: atom_id res chain seq x y z
N PHE A 1 1.15 -0.24 49.23
CA PHE A 1 -0.31 -0.10 49.02
C PHE A 1 -0.62 1.27 48.47
N ALA A 2 -1.55 1.32 47.53
CA ALA A 2 -2.24 2.54 47.10
C ALA A 2 -3.64 2.61 47.71
N ILE A 3 -4.21 3.81 47.78
CA ILE A 3 -5.58 4.01 48.19
C ILE A 3 -6.44 4.19 46.94
N HIS A 4 -7.45 3.34 46.76
CA HIS A 4 -8.38 3.46 45.66
C HIS A 4 -9.12 4.80 45.72
N PRO A 5 -9.06 5.66 44.70
CA PRO A 5 -9.56 7.05 44.82
C PRO A 5 -11.08 7.18 45.00
N LEU A 6 -11.84 6.17 44.60
CA LEU A 6 -13.33 6.20 44.69
C LEU A 6 -13.85 5.42 45.88
N THR A 7 -13.20 4.33 46.32
CA THR A 7 -13.70 3.45 47.38
C THR A 7 -12.93 3.60 48.69
N GLY A 8 -11.73 4.15 48.69
CA GLY A 8 -10.85 4.24 49.83
C GLY A 8 -10.19 2.90 50.22
N GLU A 9 -10.41 1.84 49.47
CA GLU A 9 -9.77 0.54 49.71
C GLU A 9 -8.26 0.58 49.56
N LYS A 10 -7.54 -0.22 50.34
CA LYS A 10 -6.08 -0.40 50.17
C LYS A 10 -5.79 -1.43 49.09
N LEU A 11 -5.17 -1.02 48.03
CA LEU A 11 -4.75 -1.88 46.93
C LEU A 11 -3.27 -2.22 47.03
N PRO A 12 -2.85 -3.50 46.86
CA PRO A 12 -1.44 -3.87 46.87
C PRO A 12 -0.74 -3.32 45.62
N ILE A 13 0.50 -2.86 45.79
CA ILE A 13 1.38 -2.45 44.69
C ILE A 13 2.39 -3.54 44.45
N TRP A 14 2.51 -4.00 43.22
CA TRP A 14 3.42 -5.02 42.77
C TRP A 14 4.27 -4.53 41.61
N VAL A 15 5.48 -5.09 41.45
CA VAL A 15 6.34 -4.87 40.29
C VAL A 15 6.22 -6.06 39.38
N ALA A 16 5.91 -5.81 38.11
CA ALA A 16 5.75 -6.83 37.09
C ALA A 16 6.48 -6.43 35.80
N ASN A 17 7.09 -7.41 35.14
CA ASN A 17 7.88 -7.19 33.92
C ASN A 17 7.05 -6.81 32.67
N PHE A 18 5.75 -6.99 32.71
CA PHE A 18 4.84 -6.59 31.63
C PHE A 18 4.27 -5.18 31.79
N VAL A 19 4.57 -4.48 32.91
CA VAL A 19 4.25 -3.07 33.08
C VAL A 19 5.38 -2.22 32.52
N LEU A 20 5.11 -1.49 31.44
CA LEU A 20 6.12 -0.72 30.72
C LEU A 20 6.32 0.65 31.37
N MET A 21 7.54 0.94 31.79
CA MET A 21 7.91 2.19 32.46
C MET A 21 7.71 3.45 31.61
N HIS A 22 7.78 3.31 30.30
CA HIS A 22 7.65 4.42 29.35
C HIS A 22 6.25 4.58 28.76
N TYR A 23 5.26 3.80 29.26
CA TYR A 23 3.87 3.93 28.84
C TYR A 23 3.04 4.59 29.96
N GLY A 24 2.40 5.71 29.63
CA GLY A 24 1.66 6.50 30.60
C GLY A 24 2.55 7.01 31.75
N THR A 25 2.19 6.66 32.99
CA THR A 25 2.96 7.00 34.20
C THR A 25 3.93 5.89 34.62
N GLY A 26 4.01 4.79 33.88
CA GLY A 26 4.74 3.58 34.29
C GLY A 26 4.02 2.77 35.37
N ALA A 27 2.77 3.10 35.69
CA ALA A 27 1.92 2.36 36.61
C ALA A 27 0.58 2.06 35.93
N VAL A 28 0.02 0.90 36.22
CA VAL A 28 -1.27 0.43 35.69
C VAL A 28 -2.12 -0.11 36.81
N MET A 29 -3.42 0.15 36.80
CA MET A 29 -4.36 -0.50 37.71
C MET A 29 -4.72 -1.86 37.10
N ALA A 30 -4.35 -2.93 37.79
CA ALA A 30 -4.66 -4.29 37.37
C ALA A 30 -6.12 -4.64 37.66
N VAL A 31 -6.73 -5.47 36.78
CA VAL A 31 -8.11 -5.96 36.93
C VAL A 31 -8.14 -7.46 36.72
N PRO A 32 -7.72 -8.27 37.72
CA PRO A 32 -7.50 -9.71 37.56
C PRO A 32 -8.72 -10.50 37.09
N ALA A 33 -9.94 -10.06 37.42
CA ALA A 33 -11.15 -10.75 36.97
C ALA A 33 -11.45 -10.54 35.47
N HIS A 34 -10.83 -9.51 34.81
CA HIS A 34 -11.20 -9.04 33.46
C HIS A 34 -10.01 -8.79 32.53
N ASP A 35 -8.81 -9.10 32.96
CA ASP A 35 -7.61 -9.18 32.13
C ASP A 35 -6.90 -10.50 32.38
N GLN A 36 -6.62 -11.26 31.32
CA GLN A 36 -6.06 -12.61 31.45
C GLN A 36 -4.65 -12.62 32.04
N ARG A 37 -3.80 -11.62 31.73
CA ARG A 37 -2.43 -11.54 32.28
C ARG A 37 -2.47 -11.18 33.77
N ASP A 38 -3.34 -10.26 34.14
CA ASP A 38 -3.54 -9.88 35.53
C ASP A 38 -4.13 -11.05 36.33
N PHE A 39 -5.01 -11.85 35.73
CA PHE A 39 -5.57 -13.07 36.29
C PHE A 39 -4.49 -14.11 36.61
N GLU A 40 -3.65 -14.43 35.63
CA GLU A 40 -2.53 -15.38 35.79
C GLU A 40 -1.53 -14.91 36.85
N PHE A 41 -1.24 -13.61 36.87
CA PHE A 41 -0.40 -13.00 37.88
C PHE A 41 -1.05 -13.11 39.28
N ALA A 42 -2.32 -12.77 39.39
CA ALA A 42 -3.05 -12.83 40.65
C ALA A 42 -3.13 -14.27 41.18
N GLN A 43 -3.40 -15.26 40.35
CA GLN A 43 -3.35 -16.67 40.74
C GLN A 43 -1.96 -17.09 41.23
N LYS A 44 -0.91 -16.76 40.49
CA LYS A 44 0.48 -17.10 40.81
C LYS A 44 0.90 -16.56 42.19
N TYR A 45 0.45 -15.36 42.54
CA TYR A 45 0.83 -14.68 43.77
C TYR A 45 -0.26 -14.68 44.84
N SER A 46 -1.34 -15.48 44.63
CA SER A 46 -2.49 -15.60 45.55
C SER A 46 -3.09 -14.26 45.93
N LEU A 47 -3.26 -13.37 44.93
CA LEU A 47 -3.91 -12.08 45.11
C LEU A 47 -5.44 -12.19 44.93
N PRO A 48 -6.21 -11.30 45.54
CA PRO A 48 -7.67 -11.31 45.41
C PRO A 48 -8.10 -11.07 43.95
N ILE A 49 -9.08 -11.86 43.49
CA ILE A 49 -9.70 -11.68 42.17
C ILE A 49 -11.16 -11.29 42.44
N LYS A 50 -11.51 -10.03 42.16
CA LYS A 50 -12.84 -9.47 42.41
C LYS A 50 -13.56 -9.24 41.08
N GLN A 51 -14.69 -9.87 40.87
CA GLN A 51 -15.55 -9.63 39.73
C GLN A 51 -16.15 -8.22 39.80
N VAL A 52 -15.95 -7.43 38.72
CA VAL A 52 -16.51 -6.09 38.57
C VAL A 52 -17.27 -5.90 37.24
N ILE A 53 -17.28 -6.90 36.39
CA ILE A 53 -18.06 -6.94 35.13
C ILE A 53 -18.84 -8.27 35.11
N ALA A 54 -20.15 -8.21 34.90
CA ALA A 54 -21.02 -9.37 34.67
C ALA A 54 -21.38 -9.45 33.16
N PRO A 55 -21.60 -10.66 32.61
CA PRO A 55 -22.04 -10.83 31.22
C PRO A 55 -23.38 -10.14 30.96
N LEU A 56 -23.65 -9.82 29.69
CA LEU A 56 -24.95 -9.28 29.25
C LEU A 56 -26.04 -10.34 29.18
N ALA A 57 -25.68 -11.61 28.97
CA ALA A 57 -26.54 -12.77 28.99
C ALA A 57 -26.39 -13.55 30.32
N ASP A 58 -27.34 -14.43 30.63
CA ASP A 58 -27.27 -15.33 31.80
C ASP A 58 -26.21 -16.44 31.55
N GLU A 59 -24.94 -16.05 31.44
CA GLU A 59 -23.82 -16.97 31.31
C GLU A 59 -23.10 -17.11 32.65
N GLU A 60 -22.83 -18.35 33.08
CA GLU A 60 -22.01 -18.62 34.25
C GLU A 60 -20.53 -18.36 33.93
N ILE A 61 -19.91 -17.48 34.72
CA ILE A 61 -18.48 -17.21 34.67
C ILE A 61 -17.75 -18.01 35.73
N ASP A 62 -16.74 -18.75 35.34
CA ASP A 62 -15.85 -19.47 36.27
C ASP A 62 -14.50 -18.74 36.42
N LEU A 63 -14.45 -17.74 37.31
CA LEU A 63 -13.23 -17.00 37.64
C LEU A 63 -12.18 -17.81 38.41
N THR A 64 -12.39 -19.11 38.60
CA THR A 64 -11.31 -19.98 39.14
C THR A 64 -10.40 -20.49 38.01
N LYS A 65 -10.87 -20.44 36.75
CA LYS A 65 -10.15 -20.97 35.59
C LYS A 65 -9.57 -19.91 34.69
N GLN A 66 -10.32 -18.83 34.44
CA GLN A 66 -9.91 -17.77 33.52
C GLN A 66 -10.60 -16.44 33.84
N ALA A 67 -10.02 -15.34 33.33
CA ALA A 67 -10.66 -14.03 33.37
C ALA A 67 -11.87 -13.96 32.44
N PHE A 68 -12.85 -13.14 32.78
CA PHE A 68 -13.94 -12.75 31.87
C PHE A 68 -13.54 -11.45 31.17
N VAL A 69 -13.18 -11.53 29.90
CA VAL A 69 -12.58 -10.41 29.12
C VAL A 69 -13.58 -9.70 28.21
N GLU A 70 -14.81 -10.19 28.12
CA GLU A 70 -15.84 -9.60 27.27
C GLU A 70 -16.48 -8.36 27.91
N HIS A 71 -17.11 -7.53 27.08
CA HIS A 71 -17.90 -6.40 27.55
C HIS A 71 -19.16 -6.88 28.30
N GLY A 72 -19.51 -6.19 29.37
CA GLY A 72 -20.67 -6.53 30.19
C GLY A 72 -21.21 -5.33 30.93
N LYS A 73 -21.89 -5.59 32.06
CA LYS A 73 -22.37 -4.56 32.97
C LYS A 73 -21.55 -4.56 34.26
N LEU A 74 -21.32 -3.39 34.82
CA LEU A 74 -20.63 -3.26 36.09
C LEU A 74 -21.42 -3.89 37.25
N VAL A 75 -20.69 -4.60 38.11
CA VAL A 75 -21.14 -5.16 39.37
C VAL A 75 -20.09 -4.92 40.45
N ASN A 76 -20.46 -4.90 41.72
CA ASN A 76 -19.52 -4.63 42.82
C ASN A 76 -18.75 -3.33 42.68
N SER A 77 -19.35 -2.34 41.99
CA SER A 77 -18.76 -1.06 41.59
C SER A 77 -19.49 0.16 42.14
N ALA A 78 -20.19 -0.04 43.25
CA ALA A 78 -20.95 0.98 43.99
C ALA A 78 -22.00 1.69 43.11
N GLU A 79 -21.99 3.01 43.04
CA GLU A 79 -22.93 3.81 42.25
C GLU A 79 -22.88 3.60 40.74
N PHE A 80 -21.87 2.88 40.26
CA PHE A 80 -21.66 2.58 38.81
C PHE A 80 -22.23 1.20 38.44
N ASP A 81 -22.78 0.43 39.37
CA ASP A 81 -23.39 -0.88 39.11
C ASP A 81 -24.49 -0.78 38.06
N GLY A 82 -24.52 -1.75 37.15
CA GLY A 82 -25.48 -1.84 36.05
C GLY A 82 -25.15 -1.02 34.79
N LEU A 83 -24.15 -0.15 34.83
CA LEU A 83 -23.69 0.58 33.66
C LEU A 83 -22.98 -0.35 32.69
N ASP A 84 -23.14 -0.08 31.38
CA ASP A 84 -22.33 -0.65 30.31
C ASP A 84 -20.95 0.01 30.25
N PHE A 85 -20.11 -0.43 29.28
CA PHE A 85 -18.74 0.06 29.15
C PHE A 85 -18.68 1.59 28.99
N ASP A 86 -19.46 2.15 28.07
CA ASP A 86 -19.41 3.59 27.77
C ASP A 86 -19.97 4.43 28.92
N GLY A 87 -21.06 4.00 29.51
CA GLY A 87 -21.66 4.65 30.69
C GLY A 87 -20.72 4.63 31.88
N ALA A 88 -20.06 3.48 32.12
CA ALA A 88 -19.08 3.31 33.18
C ALA A 88 -17.86 4.16 32.99
N PHE A 89 -17.26 4.14 31.77
CA PHE A 89 -16.09 4.94 31.44
C PHE A 89 -16.34 6.42 31.69
N ASN A 90 -17.44 6.95 31.15
CA ASN A 90 -17.77 8.36 31.28
C ASN A 90 -18.11 8.73 32.73
N GLY A 91 -18.94 7.95 33.40
CA GLY A 91 -19.36 8.23 34.80
C GLY A 91 -18.18 8.22 35.78
N ILE A 92 -17.28 7.22 35.66
CA ILE A 92 -16.10 7.11 36.53
C ILE A 92 -15.12 8.26 36.22
N ALA A 93 -14.87 8.56 34.93
CA ALA A 93 -13.98 9.65 34.53
C ALA A 93 -14.49 11.01 35.04
N ASP A 94 -15.78 11.31 34.88
CA ASP A 94 -16.40 12.53 35.38
C ASP A 94 -16.25 12.68 36.90
N LYS A 95 -16.40 11.60 37.65
CA LYS A 95 -16.24 11.60 39.10
C LYS A 95 -14.79 11.85 39.51
N LEU A 96 -13.83 11.18 38.86
CA LEU A 96 -12.40 11.36 39.13
C LEU A 96 -11.95 12.80 38.83
N GLU A 97 -12.41 13.38 37.72
CA GLU A 97 -12.14 14.77 37.35
C GLU A 97 -12.76 15.74 38.37
N LYS A 98 -14.02 15.51 38.78
CA LYS A 98 -14.71 16.33 39.81
C LYS A 98 -14.02 16.30 41.18
N LEU A 99 -13.42 15.15 41.51
CA LEU A 99 -12.65 15.00 42.76
C LEU A 99 -11.22 15.58 42.64
N GLY A 100 -10.78 15.94 41.43
CA GLY A 100 -9.42 16.41 41.19
C GLY A 100 -8.32 15.35 41.32
N VAL A 101 -8.70 14.07 41.25
CA VAL A 101 -7.77 12.94 41.46
C VAL A 101 -7.51 12.14 40.18
N GLY A 102 -8.07 12.56 39.04
CA GLY A 102 -7.87 11.98 37.72
C GLY A 102 -8.26 12.92 36.60
N LYS A 103 -7.88 12.58 35.40
CA LYS A 103 -8.26 13.28 34.16
C LYS A 103 -8.32 12.31 33.00
N ARG A 104 -9.18 12.58 32.01
CA ARG A 104 -9.14 11.90 30.73
C ARG A 104 -7.83 12.25 30.00
N GLN A 105 -7.16 11.24 29.48
CA GLN A 105 -5.94 11.42 28.73
C GLN A 105 -5.90 10.50 27.52
N VAL A 106 -5.49 11.02 26.37
CA VAL A 106 -5.23 10.26 25.16
C VAL A 106 -3.76 9.91 25.11
N ASN A 107 -3.43 8.63 25.12
CA ASN A 107 -2.08 8.15 24.92
C ASN A 107 -1.97 7.53 23.53
N TYR A 108 -1.04 8.03 22.74
CA TYR A 108 -0.78 7.48 21.41
C TYR A 108 0.16 6.29 21.52
N ARG A 109 -0.23 5.14 20.95
CA ARG A 109 0.62 3.94 20.85
C ARG A 109 1.59 4.04 19.67
N LEU A 110 2.21 5.19 19.51
CA LEU A 110 3.19 5.46 18.47
C LEU A 110 4.56 5.65 19.15
N ARG A 111 5.56 4.92 18.69
CA ARG A 111 6.95 5.13 19.11
C ARG A 111 7.54 6.28 18.31
N ASP A 112 8.48 6.98 18.91
CA ASP A 112 9.24 8.00 18.21
C ASP A 112 9.93 7.40 16.97
N TRP A 113 9.99 8.18 15.93
CA TRP A 113 10.76 7.82 14.75
C TRP A 113 12.24 8.06 15.01
N GLY A 114 12.98 6.99 15.28
CA GLY A 114 14.44 7.03 15.37
C GLY A 114 15.02 7.26 13.98
N VAL A 115 15.43 8.49 13.67
CA VAL A 115 15.88 8.89 12.33
C VAL A 115 17.34 8.58 12.03
N SER A 116 18.12 8.23 13.05
CA SER A 116 19.57 8.04 12.99
C SER A 116 19.96 6.60 12.65
N ARG A 117 20.92 6.41 11.75
CA ARG A 117 21.46 5.10 11.35
C ARG A 117 23.00 5.13 11.32
N GLN A 118 23.61 4.12 11.91
CA GLN A 118 25.06 3.92 11.97
C GLN A 118 25.56 3.32 10.66
N ARG A 119 25.40 4.06 9.56
CA ARG A 119 25.83 3.62 8.23
C ARG A 119 26.25 4.81 7.38
N TYR A 120 27.14 4.54 6.42
CA TYR A 120 27.63 5.55 5.46
C TYR A 120 26.54 5.98 4.47
N TRP A 121 25.78 5.01 3.95
CA TRP A 121 24.81 5.25 2.89
C TRP A 121 23.52 5.87 3.43
N GLY A 122 23.34 7.15 3.18
CA GLY A 122 22.19 7.95 3.61
C GLY A 122 22.52 9.44 3.59
N ALA A 123 21.52 10.31 3.77
CA ALA A 123 21.73 11.74 3.89
C ALA A 123 22.37 12.07 5.25
N PRO A 124 23.39 12.98 5.29
CA PRO A 124 23.99 13.43 6.54
C PRO A 124 22.97 14.13 7.44
N ILE A 125 23.13 13.95 8.76
CA ILE A 125 22.33 14.68 9.75
C ILE A 125 23.04 15.99 10.09
N PRO A 126 22.44 17.18 9.80
CA PRO A 126 23.09 18.47 9.95
C PRO A 126 23.08 18.95 11.43
N MET A 127 23.64 18.13 12.32
CA MET A 127 23.70 18.44 13.76
C MET A 127 25.15 18.37 14.26
N LEU A 128 25.45 19.15 15.26
CA LEU A 128 26.75 19.20 15.91
C LEU A 128 26.59 18.87 17.40
N THR A 129 27.56 18.14 17.96
CA THR A 129 27.65 17.90 19.40
C THR A 129 28.75 18.79 20.00
N LEU A 130 28.38 19.59 20.99
CA LEU A 130 29.27 20.49 21.72
C LEU A 130 30.04 19.73 22.83
N PRO A 131 31.14 20.29 23.38
CA PRO A 131 31.90 19.65 24.45
C PRO A 131 31.11 19.34 25.73
N ASN A 132 30.04 20.11 25.99
CA ASN A 132 29.12 19.88 27.11
C ASN A 132 28.09 18.75 26.85
N GLY A 133 28.10 18.15 25.66
CA GLY A 133 27.14 17.11 25.24
C GLY A 133 25.84 17.64 24.66
N GLU A 134 25.69 18.96 24.55
CA GLU A 134 24.54 19.56 23.90
C GLU A 134 24.61 19.34 22.38
N THR A 135 23.45 19.07 21.75
CA THR A 135 23.32 18.92 20.31
C THR A 135 22.63 20.14 19.73
N VAL A 136 23.26 20.77 18.74
CA VAL A 136 22.80 21.99 18.07
C VAL A 136 22.76 21.80 16.56
N PRO A 137 21.90 22.52 15.81
CA PRO A 137 21.94 22.51 14.34
C PRO A 137 23.28 23.04 13.82
N ALA A 138 23.77 22.45 12.72
CA ALA A 138 24.90 23.01 11.98
C ALA A 138 24.56 24.42 11.46
N PRO A 139 25.51 25.37 11.46
CA PRO A 139 25.31 26.68 10.86
C PRO A 139 24.88 26.59 9.39
N ILE A 140 24.04 27.51 8.94
CA ILE A 140 23.51 27.51 7.56
C ILE A 140 24.64 27.62 6.52
N GLU A 141 25.70 28.39 6.86
CA GLU A 141 26.89 28.54 6.02
C GLU A 141 27.70 27.25 5.84
N ASP A 142 27.52 26.26 6.71
CA ASP A 142 28.19 24.97 6.63
C ASP A 142 27.36 23.92 5.83
N LEU A 143 26.20 24.30 5.35
CA LEU A 143 25.34 23.42 4.55
C LEU A 143 25.63 23.54 3.04
N PRO A 144 25.50 22.43 2.29
CA PRO A 144 25.15 21.07 2.74
C PRO A 144 26.32 20.35 3.42
N ILE A 145 26.02 19.51 4.40
CA ILE A 145 27.02 18.58 4.95
C ILE A 145 27.33 17.53 3.89
N ILE A 146 28.60 17.44 3.48
CA ILE A 146 29.05 16.52 2.43
C ILE A 146 29.73 15.32 3.10
N LEU A 147 29.34 14.11 2.70
CA LEU A 147 29.99 12.88 3.13
C LEU A 147 31.39 12.74 2.51
N PRO A 148 32.36 12.10 3.20
CA PRO A 148 33.67 11.87 2.63
C PRO A 148 33.60 10.88 1.46
N GLU A 149 34.30 11.14 0.37
CA GLU A 149 34.29 10.29 -0.85
C GLU A 149 35.39 9.20 -0.81
N ASP A 150 36.50 9.45 -0.11
CA ASP A 150 37.66 8.58 0.00
C ASP A 150 37.60 7.69 1.26
N VAL A 151 36.54 6.90 1.37
CA VAL A 151 36.29 6.07 2.55
C VAL A 151 36.77 4.63 2.37
N VAL A 152 37.23 4.02 3.46
CA VAL A 152 37.59 2.59 3.53
C VAL A 152 36.51 1.84 4.29
N MET A 153 35.90 0.86 3.64
CA MET A 153 34.88 -0.02 4.23
C MET A 153 35.54 -1.22 4.87
N ASP A 154 35.50 -1.34 6.19
CA ASP A 154 36.00 -2.50 6.95
C ASP A 154 34.90 -3.56 7.21
N GLY A 155 33.67 -3.27 6.83
CA GLY A 155 32.50 -4.14 7.01
C GLY A 155 31.95 -4.20 8.44
N VAL A 156 32.53 -3.48 9.40
CA VAL A 156 32.13 -3.49 10.82
C VAL A 156 31.62 -2.14 11.28
N LYS A 157 32.36 -1.06 11.00
CA LYS A 157 32.00 0.30 11.41
C LYS A 157 31.61 1.14 10.19
N SER A 158 30.68 2.09 10.40
CA SER A 158 30.46 3.15 9.41
C SER A 158 31.80 3.87 9.14
N PRO A 159 32.22 4.03 7.88
CA PRO A 159 33.49 4.70 7.57
C PRO A 159 33.50 6.16 8.02
N ILE A 160 32.37 6.84 8.11
CA ILE A 160 32.26 8.20 8.66
C ILE A 160 32.67 8.18 10.16
N LYS A 161 32.20 7.20 10.92
CA LYS A 161 32.53 7.03 12.32
C LYS A 161 33.95 6.53 12.57
N ALA A 162 34.52 5.85 11.58
CA ALA A 162 35.89 5.38 11.63
C ALA A 162 36.91 6.48 11.28
N ASP A 163 36.52 7.53 10.55
CA ASP A 163 37.38 8.67 10.25
C ASP A 163 37.48 9.65 11.44
N PRO A 164 38.63 9.75 12.10
CA PRO A 164 38.79 10.60 13.26
C PRO A 164 38.80 12.10 12.93
N ASN A 165 38.88 12.48 11.68
CA ASN A 165 39.03 13.87 11.25
C ASN A 165 37.75 14.45 10.65
N TRP A 166 36.97 13.66 9.92
CA TRP A 166 35.76 14.16 9.25
C TRP A 166 34.75 14.81 10.21
N ALA A 167 34.58 14.21 11.41
CA ALA A 167 33.63 14.72 12.41
C ALA A 167 34.07 16.04 13.07
N LYS A 168 35.37 16.39 13.04
CA LYS A 168 35.88 17.59 13.72
C LYS A 168 35.44 18.88 13.00
N THR A 169 34.88 19.79 13.75
CA THR A 169 34.48 21.13 13.29
C THR A 169 34.51 22.12 14.45
N THR A 170 34.05 23.35 14.22
CA THR A 170 33.86 24.38 15.23
C THR A 170 32.46 24.95 15.20
N PHE A 171 31.98 25.37 16.34
CA PHE A 171 30.72 26.13 16.50
C PHE A 171 30.96 27.37 17.35
N ASN A 172 30.71 28.52 16.77
CA ASN A 172 31.02 29.83 17.42
C ASN A 172 32.48 29.96 17.92
N GLY A 173 33.43 29.37 17.19
CA GLY A 173 34.85 29.39 17.55
C GLY A 173 35.29 28.30 18.55
N GLU A 174 34.38 27.54 19.12
CA GLU A 174 34.66 26.44 20.02
C GLU A 174 34.65 25.10 19.29
N PRO A 175 35.46 24.09 19.72
CA PRO A 175 35.46 22.78 19.11
C PRO A 175 34.08 22.12 19.17
N ALA A 176 33.68 21.47 18.08
CA ALA A 176 32.44 20.69 18.00
C ALA A 176 32.65 19.43 17.14
N LEU A 177 31.72 18.50 17.22
CA LEU A 177 31.72 17.28 16.40
C LEU A 177 30.47 17.22 15.54
N LYS A 178 30.63 17.00 14.24
CA LYS A 178 29.50 16.66 13.36
C LYS A 178 28.92 15.32 13.74
N GLU A 179 27.63 15.15 13.53
CA GLU A 179 26.97 13.84 13.63
C GLU A 179 27.56 12.87 12.59
N THR A 180 27.88 11.67 13.01
CA THR A 180 28.48 10.63 12.16
C THR A 180 27.49 9.57 11.70
N ASP A 181 26.27 9.59 12.22
CA ASP A 181 25.17 8.81 11.70
C ASP A 181 24.57 9.51 10.46
N THR A 182 23.88 8.75 9.63
CA THR A 182 23.09 9.28 8.53
C THR A 182 21.61 9.11 8.80
N PHE A 183 20.76 9.84 8.08
CA PHE A 183 19.33 9.66 8.16
C PHE A 183 18.89 8.27 7.70
N ASP A 184 17.84 7.76 8.33
CA ASP A 184 17.02 6.67 7.80
C ASP A 184 16.55 7.04 6.38
N THR A 185 16.62 6.08 5.45
CA THR A 185 16.19 6.29 4.05
C THR A 185 14.73 6.66 3.90
N PHE A 186 13.88 6.42 4.92
CA PHE A 186 12.52 6.95 4.94
C PHE A 186 12.47 8.48 5.07
N MET A 187 13.53 9.13 5.51
CA MET A 187 13.58 10.59 5.56
C MET A 187 13.41 11.20 4.16
N GLU A 188 14.21 10.79 3.20
CA GLU A 188 14.16 11.28 1.83
C GLU A 188 12.86 10.87 1.13
N SER A 189 12.43 9.62 1.30
CA SER A 189 11.19 9.11 0.72
C SER A 189 9.93 9.75 1.30
N SER A 190 10.03 10.41 2.45
CA SER A 190 8.90 11.08 3.09
C SER A 190 8.55 12.42 2.45
N TRP A 191 9.46 13.07 1.74
CA TRP A 191 9.23 14.39 1.16
C TRP A 191 9.75 14.60 -0.27
N TYR A 192 10.32 13.55 -0.91
CA TYR A 192 10.86 13.63 -2.27
C TYR A 192 9.89 14.25 -3.29
N TYR A 193 8.60 13.95 -3.17
CA TYR A 193 7.54 14.49 -4.04
C TYR A 193 7.46 16.01 -3.95
N ALA A 194 7.67 16.58 -2.76
CA ALA A 194 7.70 18.03 -2.55
C ALA A 194 8.98 18.65 -3.13
N ARG A 195 10.13 17.97 -2.98
CA ARG A 195 11.40 18.40 -3.63
C ARG A 195 11.29 18.40 -5.16
N TYR A 196 10.56 17.44 -5.72
CA TYR A 196 10.38 17.32 -7.17
C TYR A 196 9.59 18.46 -7.80
N THR A 197 8.85 19.24 -7.02
CA THR A 197 8.16 20.45 -7.52
C THR A 197 9.15 21.53 -7.98
N SER A 198 10.34 21.55 -7.40
CA SER A 198 11.40 22.53 -7.70
C SER A 198 12.80 21.88 -7.64
N PRO A 199 13.12 20.92 -8.55
CA PRO A 199 14.32 20.07 -8.43
C PRO A 199 15.62 20.86 -8.51
N SER A 200 15.64 21.99 -9.20
CA SER A 200 16.81 22.86 -9.38
C SER A 200 16.92 23.99 -8.35
N TYR A 201 16.01 24.07 -7.38
CA TYR A 201 16.03 25.13 -6.37
C TYR A 201 17.24 24.97 -5.43
N ALA A 202 18.10 26.01 -5.37
CA ALA A 202 19.35 25.94 -4.62
C ALA A 202 19.35 26.76 -3.31
N GLU A 203 18.32 27.56 -3.07
CA GLU A 203 18.24 28.47 -1.91
C GLU A 203 17.62 27.84 -0.64
N GLY A 204 17.21 26.55 -0.73
CA GLY A 204 16.60 25.83 0.40
C GLY A 204 16.05 24.45 0.04
N MET A 205 15.20 23.93 0.89
CA MET A 205 14.61 22.61 0.72
C MET A 205 13.74 22.52 -0.55
N LEU A 206 12.92 23.52 -0.80
CA LEU A 206 12.02 23.61 -1.95
C LEU A 206 11.57 25.08 -2.15
N ASP A 207 11.15 25.40 -3.36
CA ASP A 207 10.45 26.66 -3.65
C ASP A 207 8.99 26.56 -3.21
N LYS A 208 8.54 27.52 -2.39
CA LYS A 208 7.20 27.50 -1.79
C LYS A 208 6.08 27.71 -2.81
N ASP A 209 6.31 28.56 -3.79
CA ASP A 209 5.29 28.89 -4.78
C ASP A 209 5.09 27.69 -5.74
N GLU A 210 6.17 27.10 -6.20
CA GLU A 210 6.13 25.86 -7.00
C GLU A 210 5.50 24.70 -6.21
N ALA A 211 5.88 24.52 -4.96
CA ALA A 211 5.31 23.47 -4.14
C ALA A 211 3.80 23.65 -3.94
N ASN A 212 3.33 24.87 -3.65
CA ASN A 212 1.90 25.13 -3.45
C ASN A 212 1.08 25.13 -4.76
N TYR A 213 1.74 25.29 -5.92
CA TYR A 213 1.09 25.11 -7.21
C TYR A 213 0.84 23.61 -7.54
N TRP A 214 1.83 22.76 -7.28
CA TRP A 214 1.77 21.33 -7.65
C TRP A 214 1.14 20.44 -6.58
N LEU A 215 1.16 20.83 -5.31
CA LEU A 215 0.65 20.03 -4.19
C LEU A 215 -0.75 20.48 -3.75
N PRO A 216 -1.57 19.55 -3.25
CA PRO A 216 -1.31 18.11 -3.04
C PRO A 216 -1.27 17.31 -4.35
N VAL A 217 -0.53 16.19 -4.36
CA VAL A 217 -0.48 15.24 -5.49
C VAL A 217 -1.89 14.73 -5.81
N ASP A 218 -2.31 14.78 -7.08
CA ASP A 218 -3.67 14.38 -7.48
C ASP A 218 -3.94 12.90 -7.24
N GLN A 219 -2.98 12.04 -7.63
CA GLN A 219 -3.09 10.60 -7.48
C GLN A 219 -1.75 10.01 -7.04
N TYR A 220 -1.73 9.29 -5.93
CA TYR A 220 -0.57 8.59 -5.41
C TYR A 220 -0.82 7.08 -5.39
N ILE A 221 0.06 6.29 -6.02
CA ILE A 221 -0.13 4.87 -6.26
C ILE A 221 1.03 4.08 -5.67
N GLY A 222 0.71 3.02 -4.92
CA GLY A 222 1.74 2.13 -4.34
C GLY A 222 1.13 0.86 -3.77
N GLY A 223 1.98 -0.02 -3.24
CA GLY A 223 1.52 -1.27 -2.61
C GLY A 223 0.88 -1.04 -1.25
N ILE A 224 -0.05 -1.89 -0.87
CA ILE A 224 -0.77 -1.82 0.42
C ILE A 224 0.19 -1.95 1.61
N GLU A 225 1.33 -2.60 1.46
CA GLU A 225 2.35 -2.72 2.51
C GLU A 225 2.88 -1.38 3.01
N HIS A 226 2.80 -0.34 2.18
CA HIS A 226 3.23 1.00 2.53
C HIS A 226 2.25 1.76 3.44
N ALA A 227 1.04 1.24 3.65
CA ALA A 227 0.05 1.87 4.52
C ALA A 227 0.55 2.04 5.97
N THR A 228 1.35 1.11 6.46
CA THR A 228 1.93 1.13 7.81
C THR A 228 3.40 1.55 7.87
N MET A 229 4.00 1.91 6.74
CA MET A 229 5.40 2.31 6.62
C MET A 229 5.50 3.67 5.91
N HIS A 230 5.78 3.66 4.60
CA HIS A 230 6.02 4.87 3.82
C HIS A 230 4.89 5.89 3.91
N LEU A 231 3.62 5.49 3.77
CA LEU A 231 2.49 6.43 3.78
C LEU A 231 2.32 7.12 5.15
N LEU A 232 2.70 6.47 6.25
CA LEU A 232 2.68 7.07 7.57
C LEU A 232 3.69 8.23 7.65
N TYR A 233 4.93 8.00 7.22
CA TYR A 233 5.98 9.01 7.21
C TYR A 233 5.73 10.11 6.15
N PHE A 234 5.25 9.74 4.97
CA PHE A 234 4.83 10.65 3.89
C PHE A 234 3.81 11.69 4.38
N ARG A 235 2.77 11.26 5.10
CA ARG A 235 1.77 12.14 5.68
C ARG A 235 2.32 12.95 6.87
N PHE A 236 3.08 12.31 7.73
CA PHE A 236 3.68 12.98 8.90
C PHE A 236 4.63 14.09 8.47
N PHE A 237 5.54 13.80 7.55
CA PHE A 237 6.51 14.80 7.07
C PHE A 237 5.84 15.97 6.35
N HIS A 238 4.78 15.70 5.59
CA HIS A 238 4.00 16.77 4.95
C HIS A 238 3.41 17.75 5.97
N LYS A 239 2.90 17.23 7.09
CA LYS A 239 2.39 18.07 8.18
C LYS A 239 3.51 18.90 8.83
N LEU A 240 4.72 18.37 8.94
CA LEU A 240 5.88 19.15 9.39
C LEU A 240 6.23 20.25 8.39
N LEU A 241 6.21 19.98 7.09
CA LEU A 241 6.41 21.00 6.05
C LEU A 241 5.35 22.10 6.11
N ARG A 242 4.08 21.74 6.34
CA ARG A 242 2.99 22.69 6.54
C ARG A 242 3.23 23.55 7.77
N ASP A 243 3.54 22.95 8.90
CA ASP A 243 3.75 23.66 10.18
C ASP A 243 4.99 24.56 10.12
N ALA A 244 6.00 24.19 9.31
CA ALA A 244 7.16 25.01 9.00
C ALA A 244 6.88 26.09 7.92
N GLY A 245 5.67 26.14 7.36
CA GLY A 245 5.25 27.13 6.38
C GLY A 245 5.82 26.94 4.97
N PHE A 246 6.17 25.71 4.58
CA PHE A 246 6.60 25.37 3.23
C PHE A 246 5.43 25.04 2.30
N VAL A 247 4.42 24.36 2.81
CA VAL A 247 3.21 23.99 2.07
C VAL A 247 1.96 24.43 2.83
N THR A 248 0.82 24.56 2.13
CA THR A 248 -0.45 25.01 2.72
C THR A 248 -1.46 23.89 2.87
N SER A 249 -1.30 22.78 2.15
CA SER A 249 -2.22 21.63 2.21
C SER A 249 -1.98 20.78 3.45
N ASP A 250 -3.07 20.18 3.97
CA ASP A 250 -3.02 19.32 5.15
C ASP A 250 -2.54 17.89 4.84
N GLU A 251 -2.75 17.44 3.61
CA GLU A 251 -2.39 16.11 3.17
C GLU A 251 -1.54 16.18 1.89
N PRO A 252 -0.56 15.28 1.73
CA PRO A 252 0.35 15.31 0.59
C PRO A 252 -0.29 14.86 -0.73
N ALA A 253 -1.39 14.12 -0.67
CA ALA A 253 -2.10 13.60 -1.84
C ALA A 253 -3.61 13.70 -1.67
N GLN A 254 -4.33 13.94 -2.77
CA GLN A 254 -5.79 13.98 -2.82
C GLN A 254 -6.39 12.57 -2.82
N LYS A 255 -5.76 11.65 -3.56
CA LYS A 255 -6.20 10.26 -3.68
C LYS A 255 -5.03 9.31 -3.52
N LEU A 256 -5.25 8.25 -2.74
CA LEU A 256 -4.35 7.11 -2.61
C LEU A 256 -4.97 5.90 -3.31
N LEU A 257 -4.17 5.19 -4.11
CA LEU A 257 -4.52 3.88 -4.63
C LEU A 257 -3.50 2.87 -4.04
N CYS A 258 -3.93 2.14 -3.00
CA CYS A 258 -3.12 1.11 -2.37
C CYS A 258 -3.36 -0.21 -3.07
N GLN A 259 -2.40 -0.62 -3.92
CA GLN A 259 -2.52 -1.83 -4.71
C GLN A 259 -2.41 -3.09 -3.83
N GLY A 260 -3.28 -4.07 -4.12
CA GLY A 260 -3.23 -5.39 -3.49
C GLY A 260 -1.94 -6.15 -3.83
N MET A 261 -1.65 -7.17 -3.05
CA MET A 261 -0.47 -8.02 -3.27
C MET A 261 -0.64 -8.92 -4.48
N VAL A 262 0.45 -9.17 -5.19
CA VAL A 262 0.49 -10.22 -6.22
C VAL A 262 0.99 -11.51 -5.58
N LEU A 263 0.18 -12.57 -5.71
CA LEU A 263 0.50 -13.91 -5.22
C LEU A 263 0.91 -14.81 -6.38
N ALA A 264 1.81 -15.74 -6.10
CA ALA A 264 2.15 -16.84 -7.00
C ALA A 264 2.30 -18.14 -6.20
N ASP A 265 2.14 -19.27 -6.88
CA ASP A 265 2.48 -20.57 -6.32
C ASP A 265 3.94 -20.61 -5.86
N ALA A 266 4.23 -21.32 -4.78
CA ALA A 266 5.58 -21.51 -4.31
C ALA A 266 5.86 -23.00 -4.09
N PHE A 267 7.05 -23.41 -4.55
CA PHE A 267 7.48 -24.82 -4.57
C PHE A 267 8.87 -24.95 -3.95
N TYR A 268 9.08 -26.00 -3.18
CA TYR A 268 10.41 -26.31 -2.64
C TYR A 268 10.63 -27.81 -2.55
N TYR A 269 11.88 -28.21 -2.47
CA TYR A 269 12.28 -29.53 -2.00
C TYR A 269 13.19 -29.38 -0.76
N THR A 270 13.28 -30.46 0.03
CA THR A 270 14.16 -30.47 1.20
C THR A 270 15.51 -31.09 0.81
N SER A 271 16.59 -30.37 1.03
CA SER A 271 17.95 -30.83 0.78
C SER A 271 18.35 -31.95 1.74
N PRO A 272 19.43 -32.71 1.48
CA PRO A 272 19.97 -33.68 2.43
C PRO A 272 20.40 -33.07 3.79
N THR A 273 20.66 -31.76 3.82
CA THR A 273 20.99 -30.98 5.05
C THR A 273 19.74 -30.44 5.76
N ASN A 274 18.54 -30.89 5.35
CA ASN A 274 17.26 -30.44 5.90
C ASN A 274 16.92 -28.95 5.65
N GLU A 275 17.49 -28.34 4.63
CA GLU A 275 17.20 -26.97 4.21
C GLU A 275 16.14 -26.99 3.10
N ARG A 276 15.25 -25.97 3.09
CA ARG A 276 14.26 -25.79 2.01
C ARG A 276 14.91 -25.05 0.85
N ILE A 277 14.98 -25.71 -0.29
CA ILE A 277 15.46 -25.12 -1.55
C ILE A 277 14.24 -24.78 -2.41
N TRP A 278 14.03 -23.48 -2.61
CA TRP A 278 12.89 -22.95 -3.36
C TRP A 278 13.16 -22.97 -4.87
N VAL A 279 12.19 -23.45 -5.63
CA VAL A 279 12.25 -23.58 -7.10
C VAL A 279 11.30 -22.58 -7.73
N SER A 280 11.78 -21.86 -8.76
CA SER A 280 10.92 -20.90 -9.48
C SER A 280 9.72 -21.59 -10.11
N PRO A 281 8.50 -21.05 -9.99
CA PRO A 281 7.31 -21.61 -10.62
C PRO A 281 7.44 -21.79 -12.14
N THR A 282 8.26 -20.99 -12.81
CA THR A 282 8.52 -21.09 -14.26
C THR A 282 9.30 -22.34 -14.65
N GLN A 283 9.97 -22.99 -13.69
CA GLN A 283 10.76 -24.21 -13.89
C GLN A 283 10.03 -25.47 -13.45
N VAL A 284 8.80 -25.34 -12.92
CA VAL A 284 8.06 -26.46 -12.34
C VAL A 284 7.12 -27.08 -13.37
N THR A 285 7.20 -28.40 -13.53
CA THR A 285 6.22 -29.17 -14.29
C THR A 285 5.10 -29.61 -13.36
N LEU A 286 3.85 -29.28 -13.72
CA LEU A 286 2.66 -29.54 -12.92
C LEU A 286 1.80 -30.61 -13.55
N GLU A 287 1.42 -31.60 -12.75
CA GLU A 287 0.32 -32.54 -13.06
C GLU A 287 -0.93 -32.05 -12.30
N ARG A 288 -2.08 -31.99 -13.01
CA ARG A 288 -3.35 -31.54 -12.44
C ARG A 288 -4.43 -32.59 -12.59
N ASP A 289 -5.36 -32.66 -11.62
CA ASP A 289 -6.55 -33.49 -11.72
C ASP A 289 -7.59 -32.87 -12.68
N GLU A 290 -8.69 -33.60 -12.89
CA GLU A 290 -9.82 -33.16 -13.73
C GLU A 290 -10.46 -31.83 -13.25
N LYS A 291 -10.26 -31.45 -11.99
CA LYS A 291 -10.73 -30.20 -11.39
C LYS A 291 -9.68 -29.10 -11.42
N GLY A 292 -8.52 -29.34 -12.08
CA GLY A 292 -7.42 -28.37 -12.20
C GLY A 292 -6.54 -28.22 -10.95
N ARG A 293 -6.71 -29.03 -9.91
CA ARG A 293 -5.87 -29.00 -8.69
C ARG A 293 -4.53 -29.65 -8.96
N ILE A 294 -3.45 -29.06 -8.45
CA ILE A 294 -2.11 -29.60 -8.54
C ILE A 294 -2.04 -30.91 -7.72
N ILE A 295 -1.75 -32.01 -8.38
CA ILE A 295 -1.58 -33.34 -7.76
C ILE A 295 -0.11 -33.72 -7.66
N LYS A 296 0.74 -33.16 -8.53
CA LYS A 296 2.18 -33.37 -8.48
C LYS A 296 2.90 -32.18 -9.09
N ALA A 297 4.06 -31.88 -8.54
CA ALA A 297 4.96 -30.86 -9.04
C ALA A 297 6.38 -31.45 -9.08
N THR A 298 7.09 -31.23 -10.20
CA THR A 298 8.47 -31.72 -10.38
C THR A 298 9.34 -30.61 -10.95
N ASP A 299 10.61 -30.59 -10.56
CA ASP A 299 11.63 -29.72 -11.15
C ASP A 299 12.22 -30.33 -12.43
N PRO A 300 13.11 -29.60 -13.14
CA PRO A 300 13.74 -30.12 -14.37
C PRO A 300 14.60 -31.38 -14.17
N GLU A 301 15.09 -31.63 -12.97
CA GLU A 301 15.83 -32.83 -12.61
C GLU A 301 14.91 -34.02 -12.22
N GLY A 302 13.59 -33.83 -12.27
CA GLY A 302 12.59 -34.83 -11.94
C GLY A 302 12.35 -35.04 -10.45
N ARG A 303 12.87 -34.17 -9.57
CA ARG A 303 12.61 -34.21 -8.12
C ARG A 303 11.19 -33.77 -7.83
N GLU A 304 10.51 -34.50 -6.96
CA GLU A 304 9.19 -34.11 -6.49
C GLU A 304 9.28 -32.90 -5.55
N LEU A 305 8.41 -31.92 -5.78
CA LEU A 305 8.37 -30.68 -5.06
C LEU A 305 7.15 -30.60 -4.14
N VAL A 306 7.33 -29.95 -2.99
CA VAL A 306 6.24 -29.60 -2.09
C VAL A 306 5.60 -28.30 -2.56
N HIS A 307 4.31 -28.34 -2.88
CA HIS A 307 3.51 -27.15 -3.19
C HIS A 307 2.98 -26.52 -1.91
N THR A 308 3.28 -25.25 -1.68
CA THR A 308 2.83 -24.51 -0.47
C THR A 308 1.60 -23.63 -0.70
N GLY A 309 1.03 -23.68 -1.91
CA GLY A 309 -0.09 -22.84 -2.33
C GLY A 309 0.33 -21.43 -2.73
N MET A 310 -0.67 -20.61 -3.07
CA MET A 310 -0.49 -19.19 -3.42
C MET A 310 0.05 -18.41 -2.23
N THR A 311 1.14 -17.67 -2.43
CA THR A 311 1.76 -16.85 -1.40
C THR A 311 2.35 -15.59 -2.03
N LYS A 312 2.58 -14.54 -1.20
CA LYS A 312 3.22 -13.31 -1.65
C LYS A 312 4.53 -13.63 -2.39
N MET A 313 4.71 -13.02 -3.55
CA MET A 313 5.98 -13.10 -4.29
C MET A 313 7.12 -12.55 -3.46
N SER A 314 8.20 -13.31 -3.32
CA SER A 314 9.38 -12.91 -2.57
C SER A 314 10.66 -13.55 -3.13
N LYS A 315 11.78 -12.84 -3.01
CA LYS A 315 13.09 -13.37 -3.38
C LYS A 315 13.46 -14.61 -2.56
N SER A 316 13.08 -14.63 -1.27
CA SER A 316 13.38 -15.75 -0.36
C SER A 316 12.65 -17.04 -0.71
N LYS A 317 11.50 -16.97 -1.39
CA LYS A 317 10.74 -18.12 -1.87
C LYS A 317 10.94 -18.41 -3.35
N ASN A 318 11.73 -17.60 -4.04
CA ASN A 318 12.01 -17.72 -5.47
C ASN A 318 10.73 -17.90 -6.33
N ASN A 319 9.62 -17.29 -5.91
CA ASN A 319 8.33 -17.38 -6.57
C ASN A 319 7.92 -16.08 -7.29
N GLY A 320 8.86 -15.17 -7.50
CA GLY A 320 8.67 -13.99 -8.33
C GLY A 320 8.60 -14.38 -9.81
N ILE A 321 7.70 -13.73 -10.54
CA ILE A 321 7.62 -13.84 -12.00
C ILE A 321 8.43 -12.70 -12.59
N ASP A 322 9.39 -13.04 -13.48
CA ASP A 322 10.19 -12.02 -14.16
C ASP A 322 9.35 -11.33 -15.24
N PRO A 323 9.12 -10.01 -15.13
CA PRO A 323 8.40 -9.26 -16.16
C PRO A 323 9.04 -9.37 -17.55
N GLN A 324 10.37 -9.44 -17.64
CA GLN A 324 11.07 -9.52 -18.92
C GLN A 324 10.75 -10.83 -19.65
N GLU A 325 10.78 -11.96 -18.96
CA GLU A 325 10.40 -13.25 -19.53
C GLU A 325 8.96 -13.23 -20.07
N MET A 326 8.05 -12.59 -19.33
CA MET A 326 6.64 -12.46 -19.74
C MET A 326 6.49 -11.55 -20.96
N VAL A 327 7.22 -10.45 -21.00
CA VAL A 327 7.22 -9.53 -22.15
C VAL A 327 7.77 -10.19 -23.41
N GLU A 328 8.85 -10.96 -23.29
CA GLU A 328 9.43 -11.71 -24.42
C GLU A 328 8.47 -12.78 -24.95
N LYS A 329 7.79 -13.50 -24.06
CA LYS A 329 6.87 -14.60 -24.42
C LYS A 329 5.52 -14.11 -24.95
N TYR A 330 4.96 -13.08 -24.35
CA TYR A 330 3.57 -12.67 -24.59
C TYR A 330 3.41 -11.26 -25.15
N GLY A 331 4.41 -10.41 -25.02
CA GLY A 331 4.37 -8.99 -25.35
C GLY A 331 3.92 -8.12 -24.16
N ALA A 332 4.45 -6.90 -24.09
CA ALA A 332 4.20 -5.96 -23.00
C ALA A 332 2.71 -5.65 -22.81
N ASP A 333 1.98 -5.39 -23.90
CA ASP A 333 0.55 -5.06 -23.83
C ASP A 333 -0.31 -6.21 -23.29
N THR A 334 0.07 -7.45 -23.55
CA THR A 334 -0.61 -8.63 -23.02
C THR A 334 -0.47 -8.70 -21.50
N VAL A 335 0.76 -8.47 -21.00
CA VAL A 335 1.04 -8.47 -19.55
C VAL A 335 0.32 -7.32 -18.86
N ARG A 336 0.35 -6.11 -19.44
CA ARG A 336 -0.38 -4.93 -18.95
C ARG A 336 -1.88 -5.20 -18.87
N LEU A 337 -2.46 -5.77 -19.94
CA LEU A 337 -3.88 -6.10 -19.98
C LEU A 337 -4.26 -7.12 -18.90
N PHE A 338 -3.47 -8.17 -18.74
CA PHE A 338 -3.68 -9.17 -17.70
C PHE A 338 -3.66 -8.55 -16.30
N MET A 339 -2.64 -7.76 -15.98
CA MET A 339 -2.50 -7.11 -14.66
C MET A 339 -3.68 -6.20 -14.32
N MET A 340 -4.21 -5.48 -15.32
CA MET A 340 -5.33 -4.56 -15.13
C MET A 340 -6.71 -5.25 -15.14
N PHE A 341 -6.79 -6.45 -15.73
CA PHE A 341 -8.04 -7.19 -15.87
C PHE A 341 -8.27 -8.23 -14.77
N ALA A 342 -7.21 -8.88 -14.29
CA ALA A 342 -7.33 -10.07 -13.45
C ALA A 342 -7.98 -9.81 -12.09
N SER A 343 -7.81 -8.59 -11.54
CA SER A 343 -8.36 -8.21 -10.23
C SER A 343 -8.56 -6.69 -10.16
N PRO A 344 -9.50 -6.18 -9.34
CA PRO A 344 -9.50 -4.78 -8.95
C PRO A 344 -8.15 -4.38 -8.35
N ALA A 345 -7.67 -3.17 -8.63
CA ALA A 345 -6.32 -2.74 -8.25
C ALA A 345 -6.02 -2.85 -6.74
N GLU A 346 -7.02 -2.64 -5.88
CA GLU A 346 -6.90 -2.71 -4.42
C GLU A 346 -6.96 -4.14 -3.87
N MET A 347 -7.34 -5.11 -4.70
CA MET A 347 -7.50 -6.51 -4.29
C MET A 347 -6.24 -7.31 -4.61
N THR A 348 -6.06 -8.38 -3.87
CA THR A 348 -5.01 -9.36 -4.13
C THR A 348 -5.19 -9.99 -5.52
N LEU A 349 -4.11 -10.06 -6.29
CA LEU A 349 -4.06 -10.69 -7.60
C LEU A 349 -3.33 -12.03 -7.49
N GLU A 350 -3.97 -13.11 -7.92
CA GLU A 350 -3.35 -14.41 -8.08
C GLU A 350 -2.78 -14.55 -9.49
N TRP A 351 -1.48 -14.75 -9.60
CA TRP A 351 -0.83 -14.93 -10.89
C TRP A 351 -1.21 -16.28 -11.50
N GLN A 352 -1.79 -16.23 -12.69
CA GLN A 352 -2.14 -17.43 -13.46
C GLN A 352 -1.75 -17.24 -14.93
N GLU A 353 -0.86 -18.08 -15.43
CA GLU A 353 -0.37 -17.96 -16.81
C GLU A 353 -1.48 -18.15 -17.86
N SER A 354 -2.48 -18.97 -17.58
CA SER A 354 -3.67 -19.13 -18.43
C SER A 354 -4.46 -17.83 -18.61
N GLY A 355 -4.43 -16.95 -17.61
CA GLY A 355 -5.02 -15.61 -17.69
C GLY A 355 -4.23 -14.69 -18.65
N VAL A 356 -2.90 -14.78 -18.64
CA VAL A 356 -2.03 -14.05 -19.59
C VAL A 356 -2.30 -14.50 -21.02
N GLU A 357 -2.42 -15.82 -21.25
CA GLU A 357 -2.80 -16.35 -22.56
C GLU A 357 -4.20 -15.90 -23.00
N GLY A 358 -5.14 -15.80 -22.07
CA GLY A 358 -6.47 -15.23 -22.32
C GLY A 358 -6.41 -13.79 -22.80
N ALA A 359 -5.57 -12.97 -22.17
CA ALA A 359 -5.33 -11.58 -22.57
C ALA A 359 -4.71 -11.51 -23.99
N LYS A 360 -3.73 -12.37 -24.31
CA LYS A 360 -3.13 -12.45 -25.65
C LYS A 360 -4.16 -12.79 -26.73
N ARG A 361 -5.02 -13.79 -26.44
CA ARG A 361 -6.09 -14.18 -27.38
C ARG A 361 -7.09 -13.02 -27.61
N PHE A 362 -7.41 -12.26 -26.58
CA PHE A 362 -8.28 -11.10 -26.72
C PHE A 362 -7.66 -10.03 -27.60
N LEU A 363 -6.40 -9.64 -27.38
CA LEU A 363 -5.70 -8.66 -28.23
C LEU A 363 -5.60 -9.14 -29.69
N GLY A 364 -5.37 -10.44 -29.90
CA GLY A 364 -5.41 -11.04 -31.24
C GLY A 364 -6.76 -10.87 -31.92
N ARG A 365 -7.87 -11.00 -31.20
CA ARG A 365 -9.22 -10.74 -31.76
C ARG A 365 -9.43 -9.27 -32.13
N VAL A 366 -8.97 -8.35 -31.30
CA VAL A 366 -9.02 -6.92 -31.60
C VAL A 366 -8.22 -6.62 -32.85
N TRP A 367 -6.99 -7.14 -32.94
CA TRP A 367 -6.13 -6.98 -34.12
C TRP A 367 -6.80 -7.50 -35.39
N ASN A 368 -7.29 -8.72 -35.37
CA ASN A 368 -7.89 -9.35 -36.54
C ASN A 368 -9.14 -8.57 -37.03
N LEU A 369 -10.00 -8.13 -36.12
CA LEU A 369 -11.19 -7.37 -36.49
C LEU A 369 -10.84 -6.03 -37.15
N VAL A 370 -9.86 -5.30 -36.62
CA VAL A 370 -9.37 -4.05 -37.23
C VAL A 370 -8.71 -4.33 -38.57
N TYR A 371 -7.90 -5.40 -38.67
CA TYR A 371 -7.27 -5.79 -39.92
C TYR A 371 -8.32 -6.12 -41.00
N GLU A 372 -9.31 -6.96 -40.70
CA GLU A 372 -10.40 -7.30 -41.61
C GLU A 372 -11.18 -6.05 -42.08
N TYR A 373 -11.50 -5.17 -41.13
CA TYR A 373 -12.14 -3.91 -41.45
C TYR A 373 -11.29 -3.04 -42.40
N SER A 374 -9.97 -2.98 -42.14
CA SER A 374 -9.03 -2.14 -42.92
C SER A 374 -8.89 -2.57 -44.40
N GLN A 375 -9.28 -3.82 -44.74
CA GLN A 375 -9.24 -4.30 -46.14
C GLN A 375 -10.36 -3.70 -46.97
N ASN A 376 -11.49 -3.31 -46.34
CA ASN A 376 -12.60 -2.65 -47.02
C ASN A 376 -13.30 -1.67 -46.07
N PRO A 377 -12.65 -0.53 -45.77
CA PRO A 377 -13.21 0.44 -44.85
C PRO A 377 -14.41 1.18 -45.43
N ALA A 378 -15.17 1.84 -44.57
CA ALA A 378 -16.27 2.70 -44.99
C ALA A 378 -15.77 3.81 -45.95
N LYS A 379 -16.47 4.00 -47.02
CA LYS A 379 -16.19 5.04 -48.02
C LYS A 379 -17.06 6.29 -47.84
N THR A 380 -18.13 6.16 -47.04
CA THR A 380 -19.07 7.23 -46.73
C THR A 380 -19.13 7.50 -45.26
N ALA A 381 -19.42 8.72 -44.89
CA ALA A 381 -19.64 9.10 -43.49
C ALA A 381 -20.86 8.40 -42.90
N LEU A 382 -20.85 8.25 -41.58
CA LEU A 382 -21.99 7.73 -40.83
C LEU A 382 -23.19 8.66 -40.94
N ASP A 383 -24.30 8.16 -41.50
CA ASP A 383 -25.58 8.84 -41.50
C ASP A 383 -26.49 8.23 -40.42
N VAL A 384 -26.58 8.91 -39.29
CA VAL A 384 -27.37 8.43 -38.13
C VAL A 384 -28.88 8.38 -38.42
N THR A 385 -29.36 9.11 -39.46
CA THR A 385 -30.78 9.14 -39.84
C THR A 385 -31.14 7.93 -40.67
N ALA A 386 -30.20 7.39 -41.43
CA ALA A 386 -30.39 6.25 -42.36
C ALA A 386 -30.14 4.88 -41.70
N LEU A 387 -29.77 4.83 -40.43
CA LEU A 387 -29.45 3.58 -39.74
C LEU A 387 -30.67 2.67 -39.56
N SER A 388 -30.48 1.39 -39.81
CA SER A 388 -31.42 0.32 -39.46
C SER A 388 -31.56 0.16 -37.92
N ALA A 389 -32.54 -0.63 -37.50
CA ALA A 389 -32.76 -0.94 -36.09
C ALA A 389 -31.56 -1.61 -35.47
N ASP A 390 -30.92 -2.57 -36.16
CA ASP A 390 -29.75 -3.31 -35.66
C ASP A 390 -28.52 -2.43 -35.60
N GLN A 391 -28.27 -1.58 -36.61
CA GLN A 391 -27.18 -0.60 -36.58
C GLN A 391 -27.34 0.40 -35.44
N LYS A 392 -28.58 0.89 -35.19
CA LYS A 392 -28.89 1.75 -34.04
C LYS A 392 -28.66 1.04 -32.70
N ALA A 393 -29.01 -0.26 -32.62
CA ALA A 393 -28.78 -1.06 -31.41
C ALA A 393 -27.29 -1.25 -31.16
N LEU A 394 -26.49 -1.61 -32.15
CA LEU A 394 -25.05 -1.77 -32.04
C LEU A 394 -24.39 -0.44 -31.64
N ARG A 395 -24.74 0.67 -32.31
CA ARG A 395 -24.21 1.97 -31.95
C ARG A 395 -24.57 2.40 -30.52
N ARG A 396 -25.78 2.07 -30.04
CA ARG A 396 -26.18 2.28 -28.64
C ARG A 396 -25.30 1.51 -27.69
N ASP A 397 -24.94 0.26 -28.01
CA ASP A 397 -24.02 -0.55 -27.20
C ASP A 397 -22.61 0.04 -27.17
N VAL A 398 -22.12 0.59 -28.28
CA VAL A 398 -20.84 1.32 -28.32
C VAL A 398 -20.87 2.50 -27.35
N HIS A 399 -21.86 3.38 -27.41
CA HIS A 399 -21.93 4.55 -26.54
C HIS A 399 -22.21 4.22 -25.09
N LYS A 400 -22.93 3.13 -24.77
CA LYS A 400 -23.06 2.61 -23.40
C LYS A 400 -21.72 2.11 -22.88
N THR A 401 -20.93 1.46 -23.71
CA THR A 401 -19.59 0.99 -23.33
C THR A 401 -18.65 2.16 -23.10
N ILE A 402 -18.68 3.19 -23.96
CA ILE A 402 -17.91 4.43 -23.78
C ILE A 402 -18.23 5.07 -22.41
N ALA A 403 -19.51 5.26 -22.11
CA ALA A 403 -19.95 5.86 -20.85
C ALA A 403 -19.48 5.04 -19.64
N LYS A 404 -19.62 3.71 -19.72
CA LYS A 404 -19.17 2.81 -18.65
C LYS A 404 -17.64 2.84 -18.45
N VAL A 405 -16.86 2.74 -19.53
CA VAL A 405 -15.40 2.76 -19.47
C VAL A 405 -14.90 4.11 -18.95
N SER A 406 -15.52 5.22 -19.40
CA SER A 406 -15.18 6.57 -18.91
C SER A 406 -15.40 6.72 -17.40
N ASP A 407 -16.51 6.20 -16.87
CA ASP A 407 -16.80 6.20 -15.44
C ASP A 407 -15.86 5.27 -14.66
N ASP A 408 -15.66 4.05 -15.16
CA ASP A 408 -14.82 3.04 -14.51
C ASP A 408 -13.34 3.48 -14.42
N ILE A 409 -12.78 4.10 -15.48
CA ILE A 409 -11.39 4.58 -15.47
C ILE A 409 -11.27 5.92 -14.75
N GLY A 410 -12.09 6.92 -15.13
CA GLY A 410 -11.90 8.30 -14.68
C GLY A 410 -12.33 8.56 -13.24
N ARG A 411 -13.39 7.89 -12.76
CA ARG A 411 -13.95 8.13 -11.43
C ARG A 411 -13.72 6.96 -10.47
N ARG A 412 -14.08 5.74 -10.91
CA ARG A 412 -14.11 4.56 -10.03
C ARG A 412 -12.77 3.86 -9.91
N GLN A 413 -11.87 4.01 -10.89
CA GLN A 413 -10.59 3.31 -11.00
C GLN A 413 -10.73 1.77 -10.96
N THR A 414 -11.83 1.26 -11.53
CA THR A 414 -12.13 -0.17 -11.65
C THR A 414 -11.77 -0.67 -13.05
N PHE A 415 -10.48 -0.83 -13.32
CA PHE A 415 -9.95 -1.12 -14.66
C PHE A 415 -10.44 -2.46 -15.20
N ASN A 416 -10.59 -3.47 -14.35
CA ASN A 416 -11.07 -4.79 -14.70
C ASN A 416 -12.50 -4.75 -15.29
N THR A 417 -13.39 -3.94 -14.74
CA THR A 417 -14.77 -3.80 -15.25
C THR A 417 -14.82 -2.98 -16.54
N ALA A 418 -13.93 -1.99 -16.71
CA ALA A 418 -13.75 -1.28 -17.97
C ALA A 418 -13.33 -2.23 -19.09
N ILE A 419 -12.31 -3.06 -18.85
CA ILE A 419 -11.83 -4.05 -19.83
C ILE A 419 -12.93 -5.07 -20.15
N ALA A 420 -13.65 -5.58 -19.14
CA ALA A 420 -14.77 -6.50 -19.36
C ALA A 420 -15.84 -5.90 -20.29
N ALA A 421 -16.18 -4.63 -20.08
CA ALA A 421 -17.14 -3.95 -20.95
C ALA A 421 -16.66 -3.87 -22.42
N VAL A 422 -15.38 -3.61 -22.65
CA VAL A 422 -14.78 -3.63 -23.99
C VAL A 422 -14.80 -5.05 -24.58
N MET A 423 -14.51 -6.08 -23.77
CA MET A 423 -14.58 -7.49 -24.21
C MET A 423 -16.00 -7.89 -24.64
N GLU A 424 -17.01 -7.46 -23.89
CA GLU A 424 -18.43 -7.69 -24.25
C GLU A 424 -18.81 -6.97 -25.54
N LEU A 425 -18.37 -5.73 -25.72
CA LEU A 425 -18.58 -4.99 -26.97
C LEU A 425 -17.92 -5.71 -28.14
N MET A 426 -16.66 -6.16 -27.99
CA MET A 426 -15.95 -6.90 -29.03
C MET A 426 -16.67 -8.18 -29.45
N ASN A 427 -17.32 -8.89 -28.53
CA ASN A 427 -18.13 -10.08 -28.87
C ASN A 427 -19.33 -9.72 -29.79
N LYS A 428 -19.88 -8.53 -29.67
CA LYS A 428 -20.95 -8.02 -30.55
C LYS A 428 -20.41 -7.58 -31.90
N LEU A 429 -19.29 -6.81 -31.87
CA LEU A 429 -18.66 -6.30 -33.09
C LEU A 429 -18.16 -7.44 -34.00
N THR A 430 -17.60 -8.51 -33.45
CA THR A 430 -17.13 -9.67 -34.22
C THR A 430 -18.27 -10.38 -34.98
N ARG A 431 -19.52 -10.24 -34.52
CA ARG A 431 -20.69 -10.85 -35.12
C ARG A 431 -21.51 -9.89 -36.01
N ALA A 432 -21.16 -8.61 -36.00
CA ALA A 432 -21.88 -7.59 -36.72
C ALA A 432 -21.63 -7.74 -38.22
N PRO A 433 -22.65 -7.55 -39.07
CA PRO A 433 -22.48 -7.56 -40.53
C PRO A 433 -21.64 -6.39 -41.01
N LEU A 434 -20.90 -6.58 -42.10
CA LEU A 434 -20.13 -5.54 -42.80
C LEU A 434 -20.56 -5.46 -44.28
N GLU A 435 -21.87 -5.63 -44.55
CA GLU A 435 -22.40 -5.76 -45.91
C GLU A 435 -22.67 -4.39 -46.56
N SER A 436 -23.25 -3.47 -45.80
CA SER A 436 -23.59 -2.13 -46.29
C SER A 436 -22.50 -1.09 -45.91
N GLU A 437 -22.53 0.05 -46.62
CA GLU A 437 -21.67 1.20 -46.26
C GLU A 437 -21.96 1.71 -44.83
N GLN A 438 -23.24 1.70 -44.40
CA GLN A 438 -23.58 2.12 -43.05
C GLN A 438 -23.16 1.10 -41.98
N ASP A 439 -23.13 -0.20 -42.27
CA ASP A 439 -22.54 -1.21 -41.38
C ASP A 439 -21.06 -0.89 -41.17
N ARG A 440 -20.31 -0.61 -42.24
CA ARG A 440 -18.91 -0.23 -42.17
C ARG A 440 -18.68 1.10 -41.46
N ALA A 441 -19.56 2.06 -41.64
CA ALA A 441 -19.48 3.38 -40.98
C ALA A 441 -19.71 3.25 -39.44
N VAL A 442 -20.68 2.43 -39.03
CA VAL A 442 -20.90 2.11 -37.59
C VAL A 442 -19.69 1.33 -37.01
N MET A 443 -19.14 0.39 -37.79
CA MET A 443 -17.94 -0.35 -37.37
C MET A 443 -16.72 0.57 -37.23
N ALA A 444 -16.55 1.55 -38.11
CA ALA A 444 -15.49 2.55 -38.01
C ALA A 444 -15.54 3.33 -36.68
N GLU A 445 -16.75 3.85 -36.36
CA GLU A 445 -17.00 4.54 -35.07
C GLU A 445 -16.66 3.61 -33.89
N ALA A 446 -17.14 2.36 -33.94
CA ALA A 446 -16.97 1.38 -32.89
C ALA A 446 -15.48 1.01 -32.67
N LEU A 447 -14.75 0.70 -33.76
CA LEU A 447 -13.33 0.33 -33.66
C LEU A 447 -12.45 1.50 -33.22
N SER A 448 -12.74 2.72 -33.70
CA SER A 448 -12.10 3.94 -33.23
C SER A 448 -12.30 4.14 -31.72
N ALA A 449 -13.52 3.86 -31.21
CA ALA A 449 -13.81 3.92 -29.79
C ALA A 449 -13.06 2.82 -29.00
N VAL A 450 -13.08 1.56 -29.47
CA VAL A 450 -12.39 0.43 -28.82
C VAL A 450 -10.89 0.71 -28.69
N VAL A 451 -10.24 1.16 -29.77
CA VAL A 451 -8.81 1.44 -29.78
C VAL A 451 -8.46 2.55 -28.77
N ARG A 452 -9.25 3.63 -28.72
CA ARG A 452 -9.03 4.72 -27.75
C ARG A 452 -9.31 4.29 -26.31
N MET A 453 -10.34 3.47 -26.05
CA MET A 453 -10.65 2.96 -24.72
C MET A 453 -9.56 2.00 -24.20
N LEU A 454 -8.93 1.21 -25.07
CA LEU A 454 -7.85 0.30 -24.72
C LEU A 454 -6.48 0.97 -24.64
N TYR A 455 -6.28 2.09 -25.31
CA TYR A 455 -4.97 2.74 -25.42
C TYR A 455 -4.26 3.00 -24.09
N PRO A 456 -4.90 3.48 -23.02
CA PRO A 456 -4.24 3.66 -21.73
C PRO A 456 -3.69 2.37 -21.13
N ILE A 457 -4.24 1.21 -21.52
CA ILE A 457 -3.87 -0.12 -21.01
C ILE A 457 -2.90 -0.83 -21.94
N THR A 458 -3.17 -0.80 -23.24
CA THR A 458 -2.42 -1.51 -24.29
C THR A 458 -1.91 -0.56 -25.37
N PRO A 459 -0.97 0.34 -25.04
CA PRO A 459 -0.58 1.45 -25.91
C PRO A 459 0.05 1.03 -27.21
N HIS A 460 0.90 -0.01 -27.24
CA HIS A 460 1.67 -0.37 -28.43
C HIS A 460 0.76 -0.93 -29.54
N ILE A 461 -0.09 -1.89 -29.21
CA ILE A 461 -1.05 -2.43 -30.19
C ILE A 461 -2.04 -1.38 -30.66
N CYS A 462 -2.55 -0.54 -29.74
CA CYS A 462 -3.50 0.50 -30.10
C CYS A 462 -2.90 1.59 -30.97
N PHE A 463 -1.62 1.90 -30.83
CA PHE A 463 -0.89 2.82 -31.71
C PHE A 463 -0.88 2.32 -33.16
N GLU A 464 -0.59 1.04 -33.40
CA GLU A 464 -0.61 0.46 -34.72
C GLU A 464 -2.03 0.33 -35.30
N LEU A 465 -2.98 -0.09 -34.45
CA LEU A 465 -4.39 -0.21 -34.87
C LEU A 465 -5.01 1.15 -35.23
N TRP A 466 -4.61 2.22 -34.53
CA TRP A 466 -5.06 3.59 -34.83
C TRP A 466 -4.64 4.03 -36.23
N LYS A 467 -3.41 3.72 -36.64
CA LYS A 467 -2.92 3.96 -38.00
C LYS A 467 -3.66 3.09 -39.03
N ALA A 468 -3.88 1.81 -38.70
CA ALA A 468 -4.59 0.89 -39.58
C ALA A 468 -6.06 1.32 -39.85
N LEU A 469 -6.66 2.08 -38.93
CA LEU A 469 -7.96 2.71 -39.12
C LEU A 469 -7.94 3.97 -40.00
N GLY A 470 -6.75 4.35 -40.53
CA GLY A 470 -6.61 5.48 -41.46
C GLY A 470 -6.36 6.83 -40.76
N ASN A 471 -6.02 6.85 -39.48
CA ASN A 471 -5.71 8.11 -38.80
C ASN A 471 -4.25 8.52 -39.04
N GLU A 472 -4.03 9.77 -39.42
CA GLU A 472 -2.71 10.35 -39.69
C GLU A 472 -2.04 10.88 -38.42
N SER A 473 -2.83 11.33 -37.44
CA SER A 473 -2.32 11.82 -36.14
C SER A 473 -1.96 10.68 -35.20
N ASN A 474 -1.02 10.93 -34.29
CA ASN A 474 -0.76 9.99 -33.21
C ASN A 474 -1.97 9.87 -32.27
N ILE A 475 -2.21 8.65 -31.79
CA ILE A 475 -3.28 8.37 -30.85
C ILE A 475 -3.11 9.13 -29.52
N ASP A 476 -1.88 9.49 -29.14
CA ASP A 476 -1.57 10.32 -27.97
C ASP A 476 -2.27 11.68 -27.98
N HIS A 477 -2.54 12.22 -29.18
CA HIS A 477 -3.21 13.49 -29.37
C HIS A 477 -4.70 13.33 -29.63
N ALA A 478 -5.20 12.10 -29.67
CA ALA A 478 -6.63 11.87 -29.87
C ALA A 478 -7.43 12.23 -28.63
N GLU A 479 -8.50 12.99 -28.81
CA GLU A 479 -9.43 13.26 -27.72
C GLU A 479 -10.04 11.95 -27.18
N TRP A 480 -10.33 11.94 -25.88
CA TRP A 480 -11.09 10.85 -25.30
C TRP A 480 -12.45 10.70 -25.95
N VAL A 481 -12.93 9.46 -26.05
CA VAL A 481 -14.24 9.14 -26.69
C VAL A 481 -15.38 9.76 -25.88
N LYS A 482 -16.30 10.42 -26.57
CA LYS A 482 -17.51 11.03 -25.98
C LYS A 482 -18.75 10.24 -26.35
#